data_72366e22f81c9ec5977e8611c6c07d71
#
_entry.id   72366e22f81c9ec5977e8611c6c07d71
#
_cell.length_a   1.000
_cell.length_b   1.000
_cell.length_c   1.000
_cell.angle_alpha   90.00
_cell.angle_beta   90.00
_cell.angle_gamma   90.00
#
_symmetry.space_group_name_H-M   'P 1'
#
loop_
_entity.id
_entity.type
_entity.pdbx_description
1 polymer ?
#
loop_
_entity_poly.entity_id
_entity_poly.type
_entity_poly.pdbx_seq_one_letter_code
_entity_poly.pdbx_strand_id
1 'polypeptide(L)'
;MGIRLEKFLAHYGVASRRLAKRLVIEGRVTINGKPVFIPGRHIDPNRDKVTYDGQLVINQPEYLYLMLHKPAGYLTTVTDNSGRKTVMDLVRAVRARIYPVGRLDKETEGLLLFTNDGNFSHRILHPSYKLNKTYHAWVEGQLNRKNIQKLRAGIWLKTGLTASAIVEEVRNRGKLTQYQIIIHEGKKRQIRKMFEAVGTRVDYLKRTRVGSLSLGKLPKGRFRHLQTDEIQSLMNENVK
;
A
#
# COMPACT_ATOMS: atom_id res chain seq x y z
N MET A 1 -20.96 4.61 17.96
CA MET A 1 -19.84 5.56 17.71
C MET A 1 -19.92 6.02 16.25
N GLY A 2 -20.07 7.34 16.03
CA GLY A 2 -20.30 7.86 14.67
C GLY A 2 -19.06 7.76 13.78
N ILE A 3 -19.26 7.51 12.49
CA ILE A 3 -18.21 7.54 11.47
C ILE A 3 -18.41 8.74 10.53
N ARG A 4 -17.32 9.21 9.92
CA ARG A 4 -17.44 10.30 8.93
C ARG A 4 -18.17 9.84 7.69
N LEU A 5 -19.08 10.67 7.16
CA LEU A 5 -19.92 10.38 6.00
C LEU A 5 -19.10 9.93 4.77
N GLU A 6 -18.00 10.63 4.47
CA GLU A 6 -17.14 10.22 3.35
C GLU A 6 -16.40 8.88 3.59
N LYS A 7 -16.17 8.50 4.87
CA LYS A 7 -15.64 7.16 5.19
C LYS A 7 -16.73 6.11 4.98
N PHE A 8 -17.96 6.39 5.38
CA PHE A 8 -19.12 5.52 5.15
C PHE A 8 -19.33 5.28 3.65
N LEU A 9 -19.47 6.33 2.84
CA LEU A 9 -19.67 6.21 1.40
C LEU A 9 -18.55 5.42 0.70
N ALA A 10 -17.30 5.61 1.16
CA ALA A 10 -16.18 4.86 0.61
C ALA A 10 -16.20 3.38 1.03
N HIS A 11 -16.62 3.08 2.25
CA HIS A 11 -16.75 1.73 2.78
C HIS A 11 -17.86 0.94 2.07
N TYR A 12 -18.96 1.60 1.75
CA TYR A 12 -20.08 1.02 1.02
C TYR A 12 -19.89 1.03 -0.52
N GLY A 13 -18.69 1.34 -0.99
CA GLY A 13 -18.33 1.22 -2.41
C GLY A 13 -18.81 2.34 -3.32
N VAL A 14 -19.54 3.35 -2.80
CA VAL A 14 -20.10 4.46 -3.57
C VAL A 14 -18.99 5.25 -4.29
N ALA A 15 -17.94 5.66 -3.56
CA ALA A 15 -16.88 6.50 -4.13
C ALA A 15 -15.56 6.39 -3.33
N SER A 16 -14.45 6.97 -3.86
CA SER A 16 -13.27 7.21 -3.02
C SER A 16 -13.59 8.28 -1.97
N ARG A 17 -12.89 8.29 -0.82
CA ARG A 17 -13.09 9.32 0.21
C ARG A 17 -12.99 10.75 -0.35
N ARG A 18 -12.09 11.00 -1.32
CA ARG A 18 -11.95 12.30 -1.98
C ARG A 18 -13.14 12.63 -2.88
N LEU A 19 -13.59 11.65 -3.66
CA LEU A 19 -14.78 11.82 -4.49
C LEU A 19 -16.03 11.95 -3.62
N ALA A 20 -16.19 11.15 -2.59
CA ALA A 20 -17.30 11.24 -1.64
C ALA A 20 -17.42 12.65 -1.01
N LYS A 21 -16.28 13.29 -0.67
CA LYS A 21 -16.29 14.70 -0.22
C LYS A 21 -16.89 15.64 -1.26
N ARG A 22 -16.56 15.48 -2.55
CA ARG A 22 -17.12 16.28 -3.64
C ARG A 22 -18.62 16.03 -3.79
N LEU A 23 -19.05 14.77 -3.78
CA LEU A 23 -20.47 14.40 -3.86
C LEU A 23 -21.29 15.01 -2.72
N VAL A 24 -20.72 15.11 -1.52
CA VAL A 24 -21.35 15.78 -0.37
C VAL A 24 -21.47 17.29 -0.64
N ILE A 25 -20.41 17.95 -1.10
CA ILE A 25 -20.42 19.39 -1.42
C ILE A 25 -21.43 19.70 -2.53
N GLU A 26 -21.57 18.81 -3.50
CA GLU A 26 -22.53 18.90 -4.62
C GLU A 26 -23.99 18.64 -4.17
N GLY A 27 -24.23 18.32 -2.90
CA GLY A 27 -25.60 18.07 -2.38
C GLY A 27 -26.22 16.73 -2.84
N ARG A 28 -25.43 15.83 -3.44
CA ARG A 28 -25.88 14.53 -3.98
C ARG A 28 -26.09 13.47 -2.90
N VAL A 29 -25.82 13.79 -1.64
CA VAL A 29 -25.94 12.87 -0.51
C VAL A 29 -26.95 13.43 0.48
N THR A 30 -27.87 12.58 0.93
CA THR A 30 -28.81 12.96 2.01
C THR A 30 -28.59 12.09 3.24
N ILE A 31 -28.93 12.63 4.41
CA ILE A 31 -29.03 11.89 5.67
C ILE A 31 -30.45 12.08 6.19
N ASN A 32 -31.19 11.01 6.40
CA ASN A 32 -32.58 11.01 6.87
C ASN A 32 -33.47 11.96 6.02
N GLY A 33 -33.29 11.90 4.69
CA GLY A 33 -34.01 12.71 3.70
C GLY A 33 -33.55 14.16 3.56
N LYS A 34 -32.59 14.64 4.36
CA LYS A 34 -32.09 16.02 4.30
C LYS A 34 -30.73 16.09 3.56
N PRO A 35 -30.57 16.97 2.55
CA PRO A 35 -29.31 17.14 1.84
C PRO A 35 -28.18 17.57 2.78
N VAL A 36 -26.97 17.09 2.52
CA VAL A 36 -25.78 17.42 3.29
C VAL A 36 -24.72 18.01 2.36
N PHE A 37 -24.21 19.20 2.71
CA PHE A 37 -23.22 19.95 1.93
C PHE A 37 -21.85 20.04 2.62
N ILE A 38 -21.77 19.69 3.92
CA ILE A 38 -20.55 19.86 4.72
C ILE A 38 -19.85 18.50 4.85
N PRO A 39 -18.65 18.32 4.23
CA PRO A 39 -17.84 17.12 4.41
C PRO A 39 -17.38 16.96 5.86
N GLY A 40 -17.13 15.72 6.26
CA GLY A 40 -16.66 15.41 7.61
C GLY A 40 -17.76 15.20 8.64
N ARG A 41 -19.04 15.41 8.25
CA ARG A 41 -20.19 15.12 9.12
C ARG A 41 -20.13 13.68 9.60
N HIS A 42 -20.40 13.48 10.89
CA HIS A 42 -20.50 12.15 11.50
C HIS A 42 -21.93 11.62 11.35
N ILE A 43 -22.03 10.34 11.09
CA ILE A 43 -23.28 9.58 11.03
C ILE A 43 -23.19 8.35 11.93
N ASP A 44 -24.32 7.85 12.37
CA ASP A 44 -24.46 6.52 12.96
C ASP A 44 -24.98 5.56 11.90
N PRO A 45 -24.16 4.61 11.39
CA PRO A 45 -24.58 3.68 10.34
C PRO A 45 -25.78 2.81 10.70
N ASN A 46 -26.07 2.65 12.01
CA ASN A 46 -27.17 1.82 12.49
C ASN A 46 -28.49 2.59 12.60
N ARG A 47 -28.43 3.94 12.58
CA ARG A 47 -29.60 4.80 12.81
C ARG A 47 -29.89 5.72 11.63
N ASP A 48 -28.83 6.22 10.96
CA ASP A 48 -28.98 7.17 9.89
C ASP A 48 -29.18 6.51 8.54
N LYS A 49 -30.23 6.91 7.83
CA LYS A 49 -30.49 6.52 6.45
C LYS A 49 -29.73 7.44 5.50
N VAL A 50 -28.70 6.92 4.85
CA VAL A 50 -27.89 7.68 3.88
C VAL A 50 -28.34 7.32 2.47
N THR A 51 -28.60 8.34 1.63
CA THR A 51 -28.83 8.13 0.19
C THR A 51 -27.77 8.84 -0.64
N TYR A 52 -27.50 8.28 -1.82
CA TYR A 52 -26.68 8.89 -2.87
C TYR A 52 -27.47 8.88 -4.17
N ASP A 53 -27.67 10.05 -4.78
CA ASP A 53 -28.53 10.26 -5.96
C ASP A 53 -29.91 9.60 -5.79
N GLY A 54 -30.51 9.74 -4.61
CA GLY A 54 -31.82 9.16 -4.27
C GLY A 54 -31.80 7.68 -3.91
N GLN A 55 -30.71 6.96 -4.15
CA GLN A 55 -30.59 5.52 -3.83
C GLN A 55 -30.07 5.31 -2.41
N LEU A 56 -30.72 4.42 -1.65
CA LEU A 56 -30.31 4.09 -0.29
C LEU A 56 -28.99 3.30 -0.29
N VAL A 57 -28.03 3.76 0.52
CA VAL A 57 -26.71 3.14 0.66
C VAL A 57 -26.75 2.10 1.79
N ILE A 58 -27.09 0.84 1.46
CA ILE A 58 -27.28 -0.25 2.43
C ILE A 58 -26.40 -1.47 2.19
N ASN A 59 -25.93 -1.67 0.97
CA ASN A 59 -25.15 -2.86 0.63
C ASN A 59 -23.68 -2.66 0.87
N GLN A 60 -23.16 -3.19 1.99
CA GLN A 60 -21.72 -3.23 2.21
C GLN A 60 -21.13 -4.29 1.27
N PRO A 61 -20.16 -3.92 0.41
CA PRO A 61 -19.52 -4.89 -0.46
C PRO A 61 -18.71 -5.89 0.36
N GLU A 62 -18.62 -7.12 -0.13
CA GLU A 62 -17.71 -8.12 0.41
C GLU A 62 -16.27 -7.58 0.42
N TYR A 63 -15.54 -7.84 1.50
CA TYR A 63 -14.15 -7.45 1.58
C TYR A 63 -13.27 -8.33 0.70
N LEU A 64 -12.44 -7.69 -0.09
CA LEU A 64 -11.46 -8.35 -0.95
C LEU A 64 -10.05 -8.03 -0.51
N TYR A 65 -9.21 -9.05 -0.50
CA TYR A 65 -7.80 -8.97 -0.15
C TYR A 65 -7.00 -9.72 -1.21
N LEU A 66 -6.16 -9.00 -1.93
CA LEU A 66 -5.40 -9.56 -3.05
C LEU A 66 -3.91 -9.28 -2.89
N MET A 67 -3.10 -10.20 -3.37
CA MET A 67 -1.67 -10.03 -3.55
C MET A 67 -1.36 -10.08 -5.04
N LEU A 68 -0.70 -9.03 -5.54
CA LEU A 68 -0.18 -8.92 -6.90
C LEU A 68 1.34 -9.05 -6.88
N HIS A 69 1.91 -9.80 -7.81
CA HIS A 69 3.32 -9.67 -8.16
C HIS A 69 3.48 -8.55 -9.20
N LYS A 70 3.64 -7.32 -8.71
CA LYS A 70 3.78 -6.16 -9.57
C LYS A 70 5.06 -6.27 -10.42
N PRO A 71 4.99 -6.20 -11.76
CA PRO A 71 6.17 -6.04 -12.60
C PRO A 71 6.69 -4.59 -12.59
N ALA A 72 7.92 -4.37 -13.01
CA ALA A 72 8.42 -3.03 -13.33
C ALA A 72 7.61 -2.41 -14.49
N GLY A 73 7.65 -1.09 -14.60
CA GLY A 73 6.97 -0.34 -15.67
C GLY A 73 5.54 0.11 -15.35
N TYR A 74 4.90 -0.40 -14.29
CA TYR A 74 3.54 -0.06 -13.89
C TYR A 74 3.53 0.96 -12.74
N LEU A 75 2.69 2.00 -12.87
CA LEU A 75 2.47 2.98 -11.79
C LEU A 75 1.55 2.40 -10.71
N THR A 76 1.88 2.63 -9.46
CA THR A 76 1.00 2.27 -8.33
C THR A 76 0.02 3.41 -8.08
N THR A 77 -1.03 3.46 -8.86
CA THR A 77 -2.15 4.41 -8.76
C THR A 77 -3.43 3.77 -9.26
N VAL A 78 -4.58 4.26 -8.80
CA VAL A 78 -5.90 3.84 -9.28
C VAL A 78 -6.23 4.49 -10.62
N THR A 79 -5.80 5.74 -10.82
CA THR A 79 -6.03 6.49 -12.07
C THR A 79 -4.75 7.17 -12.52
N ASP A 80 -4.58 7.31 -13.82
CA ASP A 80 -3.51 8.09 -14.44
C ASP A 80 -4.06 8.85 -15.65
N ASN A 81 -3.98 10.18 -15.63
CA ASN A 81 -4.52 11.04 -16.69
C ASN A 81 -3.63 11.10 -17.94
N SER A 82 -2.42 10.52 -17.87
CA SER A 82 -1.46 10.51 -18.97
C SER A 82 -1.48 9.19 -19.76
N GLY A 83 -2.43 8.29 -19.51
CA GLY A 83 -2.57 7.03 -20.22
C GLY A 83 -1.46 6.00 -19.94
N ARG A 84 -0.63 6.21 -18.92
CA ARG A 84 0.46 5.28 -18.57
C ARG A 84 -0.11 4.03 -17.89
N LYS A 85 0.55 2.88 -18.11
CA LYS A 85 0.17 1.61 -17.47
C LYS A 85 0.16 1.73 -15.95
N THR A 86 -0.93 1.30 -15.34
CA THR A 86 -1.13 1.29 -13.88
C THR A 86 -1.28 -0.12 -13.35
N VAL A 87 -1.10 -0.31 -12.05
CA VAL A 87 -1.33 -1.61 -11.41
C VAL A 87 -2.79 -2.08 -11.51
N MET A 88 -3.74 -1.15 -11.78
CA MET A 88 -5.14 -1.51 -12.00
C MET A 88 -5.34 -2.30 -13.30
N ASP A 89 -4.47 -2.11 -14.29
CA ASP A 89 -4.49 -2.86 -15.54
C ASP A 89 -4.27 -4.36 -15.32
N LEU A 90 -3.52 -4.72 -14.27
CA LEU A 90 -3.18 -6.11 -13.93
C LEU A 90 -4.26 -6.82 -13.12
N VAL A 91 -5.22 -6.07 -12.56
CA VAL A 91 -6.30 -6.59 -11.73
C VAL A 91 -7.69 -6.31 -12.33
N ARG A 92 -7.79 -6.04 -13.62
CA ARG A 92 -9.05 -5.72 -14.34
C ARG A 92 -10.13 -6.80 -14.21
N ALA A 93 -9.75 -8.06 -14.00
CA ALA A 93 -10.70 -9.15 -13.78
C ALA A 93 -11.51 -9.01 -12.48
N VAL A 94 -11.03 -8.19 -11.55
CA VAL A 94 -11.74 -7.93 -10.28
C VAL A 94 -12.77 -6.83 -10.52
N ARG A 95 -14.05 -7.20 -10.52
CA ARG A 95 -15.16 -6.26 -10.80
C ARG A 95 -15.42 -5.27 -9.65
N ALA A 96 -15.10 -5.67 -8.41
CA ALA A 96 -15.30 -4.82 -7.25
C ALA A 96 -14.28 -3.68 -7.20
N ARG A 97 -14.67 -2.57 -6.59
CA ARG A 97 -13.78 -1.43 -6.39
C ARG A 97 -12.72 -1.75 -5.35
N ILE A 98 -11.48 -1.93 -5.79
CA ILE A 98 -10.31 -2.14 -4.95
C ILE A 98 -9.26 -1.04 -5.18
N TYR A 99 -8.30 -0.92 -4.26
CA TYR A 99 -7.18 0.00 -4.37
C TYR A 99 -5.89 -0.61 -3.81
N PRO A 100 -4.71 -0.18 -4.29
CA PRO A 100 -3.44 -0.69 -3.79
C PRO A 100 -3.18 -0.22 -2.35
N VAL A 101 -2.70 -1.13 -1.50
CA VAL A 101 -2.28 -0.88 -0.13
C VAL A 101 -0.81 -0.45 -0.14
N GLY A 102 -0.60 0.85 -0.05
CA GLY A 102 0.71 1.46 -0.22
C GLY A 102 1.14 1.52 -1.68
N ARG A 103 2.45 1.70 -1.87
CA ARG A 103 3.00 1.91 -3.20
C ARG A 103 4.33 1.20 -3.37
N LEU A 104 4.59 0.77 -4.61
CA LEU A 104 5.91 0.47 -5.14
C LEU A 104 6.21 1.48 -6.26
N ASP A 105 7.46 1.91 -6.38
CA ASP A 105 7.87 2.79 -7.48
C ASP A 105 7.68 2.07 -8.83
N LYS A 106 7.66 2.81 -9.93
CA LYS A 106 7.45 2.28 -11.28
C LYS A 106 8.41 1.15 -11.60
N GLU A 107 9.69 1.31 -11.28
CA GLU A 107 10.78 0.34 -11.55
C GLU A 107 10.93 -0.72 -10.45
N THR A 108 10.16 -0.65 -9.36
CA THR A 108 10.21 -1.64 -8.29
C THR A 108 9.21 -2.74 -8.54
N GLU A 109 9.66 -3.98 -8.40
CA GLU A 109 8.85 -5.18 -8.56
C GLU A 109 8.40 -5.77 -7.22
N GLY A 110 7.51 -6.76 -7.29
CA GLY A 110 7.24 -7.65 -6.17
C GLY A 110 5.85 -7.47 -5.56
N LEU A 111 5.73 -7.86 -4.29
CA LEU A 111 4.49 -7.97 -3.56
C LEU A 111 3.80 -6.62 -3.39
N LEU A 112 2.62 -6.48 -3.96
CA LEU A 112 1.73 -5.34 -3.75
C LEU A 112 0.35 -5.86 -3.35
N LEU A 113 -0.19 -5.33 -2.25
CA LEU A 113 -1.52 -5.70 -1.76
C LEU A 113 -2.59 -4.79 -2.34
N PHE A 114 -3.81 -5.32 -2.50
CA PHE A 114 -5.02 -4.58 -2.83
C PHE A 114 -6.15 -4.97 -1.90
N THR A 115 -7.04 -4.02 -1.63
CA THR A 115 -8.25 -4.27 -0.84
C THR A 115 -9.29 -3.17 -1.08
N ASN A 116 -10.51 -3.40 -0.64
CA ASN A 116 -11.55 -2.39 -0.40
C ASN A 116 -11.78 -2.14 1.10
N ASP A 117 -11.06 -2.87 1.99
CA ASP A 117 -11.11 -2.69 3.43
C ASP A 117 -10.14 -1.60 3.89
N GLY A 118 -10.70 -0.47 4.37
CA GLY A 118 -9.90 0.65 4.89
C GLY A 118 -9.20 0.36 6.21
N ASN A 119 -9.71 -0.57 7.03
CA ASN A 119 -9.10 -0.93 8.30
C ASN A 119 -7.88 -1.82 8.06
N PHE A 120 -8.00 -2.81 7.16
CA PHE A 120 -6.85 -3.61 6.71
C PHE A 120 -5.76 -2.72 6.11
N SER A 121 -6.13 -1.82 5.19
CA SER A 121 -5.16 -0.89 4.59
C SER A 121 -4.45 -0.01 5.63
N HIS A 122 -5.19 0.49 6.61
CA HIS A 122 -4.63 1.27 7.72
C HIS A 122 -3.64 0.44 8.54
N ARG A 123 -4.01 -0.80 8.88
CA ARG A 123 -3.17 -1.74 9.62
C ARG A 123 -1.82 -1.98 8.93
N ILE A 124 -1.83 -2.18 7.62
CA ILE A 124 -0.60 -2.45 6.84
C ILE A 124 0.28 -1.20 6.71
N LEU A 125 -0.32 -0.01 6.65
CA LEU A 125 0.40 1.22 6.27
C LEU A 125 0.79 2.11 7.43
N HIS A 126 0.03 2.09 8.52
CA HIS A 126 0.24 3.07 9.60
C HIS A 126 1.56 2.80 10.33
N PRO A 127 2.41 3.82 10.51
CA PRO A 127 3.76 3.66 11.10
C PRO A 127 3.79 3.06 12.51
N SER A 128 2.73 3.26 13.30
CA SER A 128 2.66 2.73 14.67
C SER A 128 2.70 1.20 14.71
N TYR A 129 2.26 0.52 13.67
CA TYR A 129 2.27 -0.95 13.61
C TYR A 129 3.62 -1.52 13.18
N LYS A 130 4.55 -0.69 12.71
CA LYS A 130 5.93 -1.07 12.35
C LYS A 130 6.03 -2.36 11.52
N LEU A 131 5.05 -2.58 10.62
CA LEU A 131 5.01 -3.79 9.82
C LEU A 131 6.22 -3.88 8.88
N ASN A 132 6.99 -4.94 9.01
CA ASN A 132 8.21 -5.16 8.24
C ASN A 132 7.92 -5.37 6.74
N LYS A 133 8.78 -4.81 5.90
CA LYS A 133 8.77 -5.01 4.45
C LYS A 133 10.15 -5.48 4.03
N THR A 134 10.24 -6.67 3.48
CA THR A 134 11.50 -7.27 3.03
C THR A 134 11.68 -7.06 1.54
N TYR A 135 12.86 -6.60 1.19
CA TYR A 135 13.25 -6.36 -0.20
C TYR A 135 14.53 -7.12 -0.54
N HIS A 136 14.63 -7.54 -1.80
CA HIS A 136 15.90 -7.92 -2.40
C HIS A 136 16.33 -6.81 -3.36
N ALA A 137 17.53 -6.28 -3.15
CA ALA A 137 18.15 -5.27 -4.00
C ALA A 137 19.43 -5.82 -4.61
N TRP A 138 19.56 -5.74 -5.94
CA TRP A 138 20.82 -5.88 -6.62
C TRP A 138 21.45 -4.51 -6.77
N VAL A 139 22.69 -4.38 -6.31
CA VAL A 139 23.43 -3.11 -6.31
C VAL A 139 24.76 -3.26 -7.02
N GLU A 140 25.27 -2.16 -7.58
CA GLU A 140 26.58 -2.12 -8.21
C GLU A 140 27.69 -2.24 -7.15
N GLY A 141 28.63 -3.17 -7.36
CA GLY A 141 29.72 -3.44 -6.44
C GLY A 141 29.30 -4.13 -5.14
N GLN A 142 30.21 -4.14 -4.18
CA GLN A 142 30.01 -4.72 -2.85
C GLN A 142 30.21 -3.62 -1.78
N LEU A 143 29.30 -3.57 -0.81
CA LEU A 143 29.41 -2.64 0.31
C LEU A 143 30.46 -3.09 1.29
N ASN A 144 31.28 -2.17 1.76
CA ASN A 144 32.16 -2.43 2.89
C ASN A 144 31.37 -2.47 4.21
N ARG A 145 31.99 -3.03 5.25
CA ARG A 145 31.39 -3.19 6.58
C ARG A 145 30.86 -1.85 7.16
N LYS A 146 31.58 -0.74 6.97
CA LYS A 146 31.21 0.60 7.45
C LYS A 146 29.89 1.09 6.79
N ASN A 147 29.73 0.86 5.48
CA ASN A 147 28.51 1.25 4.76
C ASN A 147 27.29 0.40 5.15
N ILE A 148 27.49 -0.90 5.37
CA ILE A 148 26.43 -1.77 5.90
C ILE A 148 25.99 -1.30 7.28
N GLN A 149 26.92 -0.96 8.17
CA GLN A 149 26.60 -0.43 9.50
C GLN A 149 25.82 0.89 9.44
N LYS A 150 26.20 1.82 8.54
CA LYS A 150 25.45 3.06 8.32
C LYS A 150 24.01 2.80 7.89
N LEU A 151 23.79 1.89 6.95
CA LEU A 151 22.45 1.52 6.50
C LEU A 151 21.62 0.88 7.62
N ARG A 152 22.24 0.06 8.47
CA ARG A 152 21.58 -0.59 9.62
C ARG A 152 21.19 0.42 10.70
N ALA A 153 22.04 1.37 11.01
CA ALA A 153 21.79 2.39 12.05
C ALA A 153 20.75 3.43 11.62
N GLY A 154 20.53 3.56 10.33
CA GLY A 154 19.77 4.66 9.72
C GLY A 154 20.69 5.72 9.11
N ILE A 155 20.21 6.36 8.05
CA ILE A 155 20.98 7.31 7.26
C ILE A 155 20.19 8.59 7.00
N TRP A 156 20.86 9.74 7.03
CA TRP A 156 20.25 11.02 6.71
C TRP A 156 19.99 11.13 5.21
N LEU A 157 18.72 11.29 4.86
CA LEU A 157 18.25 11.61 3.51
C LEU A 157 17.66 13.02 3.50
N LYS A 158 17.42 13.60 2.33
CA LYS A 158 16.70 14.88 2.21
C LYS A 158 15.33 14.88 2.88
N THR A 159 14.74 13.70 3.12
CA THR A 159 13.44 13.49 3.79
C THR A 159 13.56 13.21 5.28
N GLY A 160 14.75 13.43 5.88
CA GLY A 160 15.07 13.16 7.28
C GLY A 160 15.74 11.80 7.50
N LEU A 161 16.14 11.55 8.74
CA LEU A 161 16.79 10.29 9.16
C LEU A 161 15.86 9.10 8.87
N THR A 162 16.41 8.04 8.30
CA THR A 162 15.67 6.77 8.16
C THR A 162 15.65 6.03 9.48
N ALA A 163 14.62 5.20 9.69
CA ALA A 163 14.65 4.22 10.76
C ALA A 163 15.79 3.20 10.53
N SER A 164 16.16 2.49 11.59
CA SER A 164 17.07 1.34 11.50
C SER A 164 16.54 0.29 10.54
N ALA A 165 17.44 -0.39 9.86
CA ALA A 165 17.13 -1.45 8.90
C ALA A 165 17.95 -2.70 9.18
N ILE A 166 17.45 -3.87 8.79
CA ILE A 166 18.26 -5.08 8.68
C ILE A 166 18.81 -5.09 7.25
N VAL A 167 20.11 -5.25 7.11
CA VAL A 167 20.80 -5.31 5.81
C VAL A 167 21.77 -6.48 5.84
N GLU A 168 21.56 -7.45 4.95
CA GLU A 168 22.34 -8.67 4.86
C GLU A 168 22.75 -8.93 3.41
N GLU A 169 24.01 -9.28 3.20
CA GLU A 169 24.47 -9.75 1.90
C GLU A 169 23.95 -11.16 1.66
N VAL A 170 23.30 -11.38 0.52
CA VAL A 170 22.73 -12.67 0.14
C VAL A 170 23.62 -13.40 -0.88
N ARG A 171 24.11 -12.65 -1.88
CA ARG A 171 24.87 -13.21 -2.99
C ARG A 171 25.72 -12.15 -3.67
N ASN A 172 26.92 -12.49 -4.03
CA ASN A 172 27.79 -11.70 -4.89
C ASN A 172 27.92 -12.35 -6.28
N ARG A 173 27.80 -11.56 -7.34
CA ARG A 173 27.97 -11.95 -8.75
C ARG A 173 28.96 -11.02 -9.47
N GLY A 174 30.09 -10.71 -8.85
CA GLY A 174 31.12 -9.84 -9.40
C GLY A 174 30.66 -8.38 -9.44
N LYS A 175 30.15 -7.90 -10.57
CA LYS A 175 29.72 -6.49 -10.72
C LYS A 175 28.48 -6.12 -9.90
N LEU A 176 27.66 -7.10 -9.51
CA LEU A 176 26.43 -6.89 -8.76
C LEU A 176 26.41 -7.74 -7.49
N THR A 177 26.02 -7.13 -6.37
CA THR A 177 25.77 -7.83 -5.11
C THR A 177 24.31 -7.73 -4.71
N GLN A 178 23.74 -8.83 -4.28
CA GLN A 178 22.38 -8.88 -3.78
C GLN A 178 22.36 -8.70 -2.27
N TYR A 179 21.57 -7.74 -1.80
CA TYR A 179 21.27 -7.53 -0.38
C TYR A 179 19.81 -7.81 -0.09
N GLN A 180 19.54 -8.45 1.05
CA GLN A 180 18.24 -8.44 1.68
C GLN A 180 18.14 -7.22 2.59
N ILE A 181 17.07 -6.43 2.44
CA ILE A 181 16.81 -5.25 3.26
C ILE A 181 15.43 -5.37 3.88
N ILE A 182 15.36 -5.20 5.22
CA ILE A 182 14.10 -5.17 5.95
C ILE A 182 13.93 -3.79 6.58
N ILE A 183 12.84 -3.11 6.23
CA ILE A 183 12.44 -1.81 6.78
C ILE A 183 10.99 -1.85 7.22
N HIS A 184 10.59 -1.03 8.21
CA HIS A 184 9.21 -0.92 8.67
C HIS A 184 8.52 0.39 8.25
N GLU A 185 9.26 1.30 7.64
CA GLU A 185 8.75 2.56 7.07
C GLU A 185 8.69 2.51 5.53
N GLY A 186 8.34 3.62 4.87
CA GLY A 186 8.24 3.64 3.39
C GLY A 186 8.28 5.06 2.83
N LYS A 187 9.42 5.77 3.00
CA LYS A 187 9.64 7.08 2.36
C LYS A 187 9.82 6.92 0.85
N LYS A 188 9.54 7.98 0.10
CA LYS A 188 9.66 7.97 -1.37
C LYS A 188 11.06 7.54 -1.83
N ARG A 189 11.14 6.42 -2.57
CA ARG A 189 12.37 5.81 -3.10
C ARG A 189 13.42 5.53 -2.02
N GLN A 190 12.98 5.20 -0.80
CA GLN A 190 13.85 5.13 0.38
C GLN A 190 15.07 4.24 0.17
N ILE A 191 14.88 2.96 -0.18
CA ILE A 191 15.99 2.01 -0.34
C ILE A 191 16.99 2.51 -1.38
N ARG A 192 16.51 2.98 -2.54
CA ARG A 192 17.41 3.52 -3.58
C ARG A 192 18.26 4.68 -3.06
N LYS A 193 17.64 5.63 -2.33
CA LYS A 193 18.34 6.76 -1.73
C LYS A 193 19.30 6.35 -0.61
N MET A 194 18.97 5.33 0.16
CA MET A 194 19.87 4.79 1.19
C MET A 194 21.16 4.26 0.56
N PHE A 195 21.05 3.49 -0.52
CA PHE A 195 22.22 2.98 -1.24
C PHE A 195 22.99 4.08 -1.97
N GLU A 196 22.30 5.05 -2.58
CA GLU A 196 22.93 6.24 -3.19
C GLU A 196 23.75 7.03 -2.17
N ALA A 197 23.27 7.17 -0.93
CA ALA A 197 23.95 7.89 0.14
C ALA A 197 25.22 7.18 0.68
N VAL A 198 25.41 5.91 0.39
CA VAL A 198 26.63 5.15 0.66
C VAL A 198 27.48 4.89 -0.58
N GLY A 199 27.20 5.62 -1.68
CA GLY A 199 28.03 5.64 -2.87
C GLY A 199 27.79 4.48 -3.85
N THR A 200 26.62 3.81 -3.78
CA THR A 200 26.28 2.76 -4.75
C THR A 200 24.86 2.94 -5.31
N ARG A 201 24.54 2.25 -6.39
CA ARG A 201 23.27 2.34 -7.09
C ARG A 201 22.52 1.01 -7.04
N VAL A 202 21.22 1.09 -6.79
CA VAL A 202 20.31 -0.07 -6.87
C VAL A 202 19.88 -0.24 -8.33
N ASP A 203 20.33 -1.31 -8.95
CA ASP A 203 19.95 -1.70 -10.30
C ASP A 203 18.54 -2.33 -10.30
N TYR A 204 18.33 -3.35 -9.48
CA TYR A 204 17.06 -4.05 -9.37
C TYR A 204 16.54 -4.07 -7.93
N LEU A 205 15.24 -3.85 -7.74
CA LEU A 205 14.59 -3.85 -6.43
C LEU A 205 13.27 -4.64 -6.49
N LYS A 206 13.13 -5.62 -5.61
CA LYS A 206 11.94 -6.44 -5.50
C LYS A 206 11.49 -6.57 -4.05
N ARG A 207 10.22 -6.22 -3.75
CA ARG A 207 9.63 -6.52 -2.45
C ARG A 207 9.16 -7.96 -2.42
N THR A 208 9.73 -8.76 -1.52
CA THR A 208 9.46 -10.20 -1.41
C THR A 208 8.50 -10.54 -0.28
N ARG A 209 8.39 -9.66 0.77
CA ARG A 209 7.49 -9.89 1.90
C ARG A 209 6.90 -8.59 2.42
N VAL A 210 5.71 -8.69 3.01
CA VAL A 210 5.06 -7.67 3.86
C VAL A 210 4.58 -8.40 5.10
N GLY A 211 5.17 -8.09 6.26
CA GLY A 211 4.97 -8.84 7.47
C GLY A 211 5.27 -10.34 7.27
N SER A 212 4.38 -11.18 7.73
CA SER A 212 4.43 -12.64 7.56
C SER A 212 4.17 -13.09 6.12
N LEU A 213 3.46 -12.28 5.31
CA LEU A 213 3.06 -12.65 3.95
C LEU A 213 4.25 -12.64 2.97
N SER A 214 4.50 -13.77 2.35
CA SER A 214 5.54 -13.94 1.32
C SER A 214 4.94 -13.93 -0.09
N LEU A 215 5.67 -13.33 -1.05
CA LEU A 215 5.32 -13.37 -2.46
C LEU A 215 5.32 -14.81 -3.03
N GLY A 216 6.19 -15.68 -2.51
CA GLY A 216 6.30 -17.06 -2.92
C GLY A 216 6.56 -17.22 -4.42
N LYS A 217 5.88 -18.21 -5.00
CA LYS A 217 5.99 -18.57 -6.44
C LYS A 217 4.98 -17.83 -7.33
N LEU A 218 4.29 -16.81 -6.83
CA LEU A 218 3.32 -16.06 -7.65
C LEU A 218 3.99 -15.47 -8.88
N PRO A 219 3.56 -15.82 -10.11
CA PRO A 219 4.21 -15.34 -11.33
C PRO A 219 4.09 -13.81 -11.47
N LYS A 220 5.08 -13.21 -12.15
CA LYS A 220 5.11 -11.77 -12.43
C LYS A 220 3.87 -11.35 -13.24
N GLY A 221 3.21 -10.26 -12.81
CA GLY A 221 1.98 -9.74 -13.42
C GLY A 221 0.71 -10.48 -13.00
N ARG A 222 0.81 -11.56 -12.22
CA ARG A 222 -0.35 -12.30 -11.72
C ARG A 222 -0.72 -11.85 -10.30
N PHE A 223 -2.00 -12.01 -9.98
CA PHE A 223 -2.52 -11.79 -8.64
C PHE A 223 -3.27 -13.03 -8.14
N ARG A 224 -3.45 -13.12 -6.85
CA ARG A 224 -4.33 -14.08 -6.17
C ARG A 224 -5.04 -13.44 -4.99
N HIS A 225 -6.13 -14.05 -4.57
CA HIS A 225 -6.75 -13.75 -3.29
C HIS A 225 -5.82 -14.20 -2.14
N LEU A 226 -5.88 -13.48 -1.01
CA LEU A 226 -5.28 -13.92 0.23
C LEU A 226 -6.18 -14.97 0.88
N GLN A 227 -5.54 -15.93 1.56
CA GLN A 227 -6.23 -16.89 2.39
C GLN A 227 -6.61 -16.25 3.74
N THR A 228 -7.59 -16.81 4.43
CA THR A 228 -8.07 -16.28 5.72
C THR A 228 -6.95 -16.21 6.77
N ASP A 229 -6.10 -17.23 6.84
CA ASP A 229 -4.94 -17.28 7.75
C ASP A 229 -3.90 -16.21 7.44
N GLU A 230 -3.64 -15.92 6.15
CA GLU A 230 -2.75 -14.83 5.71
C GLU A 230 -3.29 -13.46 6.15
N ILE A 231 -4.60 -13.23 6.01
CA ILE A 231 -5.26 -11.99 6.44
C ILE A 231 -5.17 -11.84 7.95
N GLN A 232 -5.51 -12.89 8.70
CA GLN A 232 -5.46 -12.89 10.16
C GLN A 232 -4.03 -12.66 10.68
N SER A 233 -3.04 -13.32 10.08
CA SER A 233 -1.63 -13.15 10.43
C SER A 233 -1.18 -11.70 10.26
N LEU A 234 -1.53 -11.05 9.13
CA LEU A 234 -1.21 -9.63 8.91
C LEU A 234 -1.93 -8.68 9.86
N MET A 235 -3.17 -8.99 10.24
CA MET A 235 -3.95 -8.17 11.17
C MET A 235 -3.45 -8.26 12.59
N ASN A 236 -2.93 -9.41 13.01
CA ASN A 236 -2.47 -9.68 14.38
C ASN A 236 -0.97 -9.42 14.58
N GLU A 237 -0.19 -9.25 13.51
CA GLU A 237 1.26 -9.01 13.59
C GLU A 237 1.56 -7.72 14.36
N ASN A 238 2.48 -7.79 15.36
CA ASN A 238 2.86 -6.66 16.23
C ASN A 238 1.69 -6.03 17.03
N VAL A 239 0.63 -6.77 17.32
CA VAL A 239 -0.32 -6.40 18.38
C VAL A 239 0.33 -6.79 19.71
N LYS A 240 0.89 -5.80 20.42
CA LYS A 240 1.25 -5.91 21.84
C LYS A 240 0.20 -5.21 22.66
#